data_db812b44a8a022fba44361ccad44da59
#
_entry.id   db812b44a8a022fba44361ccad44da59
#
_cell.length_a   1.000
_cell.length_b   1.000
_cell.length_c   1.000
_cell.angle_alpha   90.00
_cell.angle_beta   90.00
_cell.angle_gamma   90.00
#
_symmetry.space_group_name_H-M   'P 1'
#
loop_
_entity.id
_entity.type
_entity.pdbx_description
1 polymer ?
#
loop_
_entity_poly.entity_id
_entity_poly.type
_entity_poly.pdbx_seq_one_letter_code
_entity_poly.pdbx_strand_id
1 'polypeptide(L)'
;MSEMTDEQLAEYEEKMAGDDYSSSAPRKAKQFWPSAKRLLGLLAPYKAALTAVFIMNAASVFLAVYAPRVMGRAMDVIFSGVMSKQMPPGMTKEQAIEGLRAAGEDRFADMAAAMDLNPGSGIDFDRLRDLIVTVLVLYLAASLLMWAQGAILNRLTMRTVFNLRERVETKINRLPLSYFDTRQRGDVMSRTTNDVDNVQQALQQSLSSLFNAVLTVVGIIVMMFAISWQLALVALVSIPLTGLVMGLVGTRSQKQFTTQWKATGDVNGHVEESFSGHDVAVIFGRTDELRRQFDERNEELAGAAQKAQFLANSMHPIMQFISYLSYVAIAVLGGVKVASGKLTLGDATAFIQYSRQFNQPLGEIAGMMQM
;
A
#
# COMPACT_ATOMS: atom_id res chain seq x y z
N MET A 1 -40.98 -29.89 -23.99
CA MET A 1 -39.79 -29.30 -23.30
C MET A 1 -38.77 -29.05 -24.41
N SER A 2 -38.65 -27.83 -24.87
CA SER A 2 -37.66 -27.45 -25.90
C SER A 2 -36.28 -27.45 -25.26
N GLU A 3 -35.35 -28.17 -25.90
CA GLU A 3 -33.95 -28.17 -25.53
C GLU A 3 -33.42 -26.71 -25.56
N MET A 4 -32.99 -26.23 -24.40
CA MET A 4 -32.24 -24.97 -24.30
C MET A 4 -30.91 -25.17 -25.01
N THR A 5 -30.49 -24.18 -25.79
CA THR A 5 -29.16 -24.17 -26.41
C THR A 5 -28.08 -23.97 -25.35
N ASP A 6 -26.86 -24.46 -25.62
CA ASP A 6 -25.72 -24.35 -24.69
C ASP A 6 -25.45 -22.90 -24.25
N GLU A 7 -25.76 -21.93 -25.11
CA GLU A 7 -25.65 -20.50 -24.84
C GLU A 7 -26.74 -19.99 -23.86
N GLN A 8 -27.93 -20.54 -23.94
CA GLN A 8 -29.05 -20.26 -23.02
C GLN A 8 -28.83 -20.94 -21.66
N LEU A 9 -28.19 -22.12 -21.65
CA LEU A 9 -27.78 -22.81 -20.44
C LEU A 9 -26.68 -22.03 -19.70
N ALA A 10 -25.68 -21.53 -20.42
CA ALA A 10 -24.60 -20.71 -19.86
C ALA A 10 -25.14 -19.38 -19.30
N GLU A 11 -26.09 -18.73 -19.99
CA GLU A 11 -26.75 -17.50 -19.50
C GLU A 11 -27.66 -17.77 -18.29
N TYR A 12 -28.30 -18.95 -18.24
CA TYR A 12 -29.12 -19.36 -17.11
C TYR A 12 -28.26 -19.72 -15.91
N GLU A 13 -27.14 -20.43 -16.11
CA GLU A 13 -26.14 -20.72 -15.07
C GLU A 13 -25.47 -19.45 -14.56
N GLU A 14 -25.17 -18.48 -15.43
CA GLU A 14 -24.65 -17.16 -15.05
C GLU A 14 -25.68 -16.36 -14.23
N LYS A 15 -26.96 -16.49 -14.52
CA LYS A 15 -28.05 -15.85 -13.75
C LYS A 15 -28.28 -16.53 -12.41
N MET A 16 -28.26 -17.86 -12.36
CA MET A 16 -28.45 -18.63 -11.12
C MET A 16 -27.25 -18.52 -10.20
N ALA A 17 -26.02 -18.51 -10.72
CA ALA A 17 -24.80 -18.20 -9.95
C ALA A 17 -24.77 -16.73 -9.46
N GLY A 18 -25.66 -15.89 -10.01
CA GLY A 18 -25.84 -14.49 -9.61
C GLY A 18 -26.54 -14.28 -8.29
N ASP A 19 -27.32 -15.22 -7.83
CA ASP A 19 -28.21 -15.08 -6.66
C ASP A 19 -27.66 -15.70 -5.36
N ASP A 20 -26.56 -16.48 -5.43
CA ASP A 20 -25.94 -17.07 -4.23
C ASP A 20 -24.90 -16.12 -3.61
N TYR A 21 -25.36 -15.25 -2.73
CA TYR A 21 -24.56 -14.23 -2.03
C TYR A 21 -23.59 -14.79 -0.99
N SER A 22 -23.64 -16.08 -0.69
CA SER A 22 -22.91 -16.68 0.43
C SER A 22 -21.52 -17.24 0.08
N SER A 23 -21.20 -17.43 -1.21
CA SER A 23 -19.94 -18.10 -1.63
C SER A 23 -19.22 -17.50 -2.84
N SER A 24 -19.64 -16.35 -3.36
CA SER A 24 -19.04 -15.81 -4.60
C SER A 24 -17.70 -15.14 -4.36
N ALA A 25 -16.68 -15.59 -5.12
CA ALA A 25 -15.42 -14.87 -5.29
C ALA A 25 -15.66 -13.39 -5.59
N PRO A 26 -14.80 -12.47 -5.10
CA PRO A 26 -14.95 -11.04 -5.36
C PRO A 26 -15.04 -10.80 -6.87
N ARG A 27 -16.22 -10.34 -7.32
CA ARG A 27 -16.48 -10.08 -8.75
C ARG A 27 -15.62 -8.91 -9.19
N LYS A 28 -14.80 -9.09 -10.22
CA LYS A 28 -14.11 -7.97 -10.88
C LYS A 28 -15.14 -6.95 -11.35
N ALA A 29 -14.93 -5.69 -11.01
CA ALA A 29 -15.79 -4.60 -11.46
C ALA A 29 -15.86 -4.63 -12.98
N LYS A 30 -17.04 -4.89 -13.55
CA LYS A 30 -17.27 -4.93 -15.03
C LYS A 30 -16.88 -3.60 -15.69
N GLN A 31 -16.90 -2.47 -14.94
CA GLN A 31 -16.59 -1.12 -15.43
C GLN A 31 -16.00 -0.27 -14.30
N PHE A 32 -14.71 -0.40 -14.05
CA PHE A 32 -14.03 0.35 -12.98
C PHE A 32 -14.16 1.88 -13.14
N TRP A 33 -13.77 2.43 -14.28
CA TRP A 33 -13.76 3.88 -14.51
C TRP A 33 -15.11 4.57 -14.39
N PRO A 34 -16.21 4.05 -15.00
CA PRO A 34 -17.54 4.62 -14.80
C PRO A 34 -17.99 4.57 -13.33
N SER A 35 -17.71 3.49 -12.61
CA SER A 35 -18.06 3.35 -11.18
C SER A 35 -17.28 4.31 -10.31
N ALA A 36 -15.96 4.42 -10.51
CA ALA A 36 -15.10 5.38 -9.81
C ALA A 36 -15.55 6.83 -10.06
N LYS A 37 -15.88 7.18 -11.33
CA LYS A 37 -16.40 8.51 -11.67
C LYS A 37 -17.74 8.80 -10.98
N ARG A 38 -18.63 7.82 -10.86
CA ARG A 38 -19.91 7.97 -10.13
C ARG A 38 -19.67 8.18 -8.64
N LEU A 39 -18.76 7.41 -8.02
CA LEU A 39 -18.40 7.57 -6.61
C LEU A 39 -17.79 8.95 -6.34
N LEU A 40 -16.86 9.41 -7.17
CA LEU A 40 -16.30 10.75 -7.08
C LEU A 40 -17.38 11.83 -7.33
N GLY A 41 -18.37 11.56 -8.18
CA GLY A 41 -19.52 12.42 -8.42
C GLY A 41 -20.38 12.65 -7.16
N LEU A 42 -20.45 11.68 -6.23
CA LEU A 42 -21.14 11.85 -4.95
C LEU A 42 -20.48 12.91 -4.06
N LEU A 43 -19.19 13.11 -4.21
CA LEU A 43 -18.40 14.13 -3.48
C LEU A 43 -18.40 15.50 -4.17
N ALA A 44 -18.92 15.58 -5.40
CA ALA A 44 -18.93 16.81 -6.20
C ALA A 44 -19.54 18.05 -5.52
N PRO A 45 -20.57 17.95 -4.66
CA PRO A 45 -21.09 19.09 -3.91
C PRO A 45 -20.06 19.72 -2.95
N TYR A 46 -19.03 18.98 -2.56
CA TYR A 46 -18.02 19.39 -1.56
C TYR A 46 -16.65 19.71 -2.17
N LYS A 47 -16.60 20.21 -3.42
CA LYS A 47 -15.36 20.49 -4.17
C LYS A 47 -14.35 21.32 -3.39
N ALA A 48 -14.79 22.38 -2.72
CA ALA A 48 -13.89 23.23 -1.94
C ALA A 48 -13.21 22.49 -0.79
N ALA A 49 -13.97 21.67 -0.06
CA ALA A 49 -13.42 20.88 1.05
C ALA A 49 -12.51 19.75 0.55
N LEU A 50 -12.83 19.12 -0.59
CA LEU A 50 -11.95 18.14 -1.24
C LEU A 50 -10.63 18.78 -1.71
N THR A 51 -10.69 19.98 -2.28
CA THR A 51 -9.49 20.73 -2.68
C THR A 51 -8.64 21.05 -1.44
N ALA A 52 -9.25 21.47 -0.33
CA ALA A 52 -8.53 21.71 0.92
C ALA A 52 -7.87 20.42 1.45
N VAL A 53 -8.58 19.29 1.45
CA VAL A 53 -8.05 17.97 1.83
C VAL A 53 -6.85 17.61 0.95
N PHE A 54 -6.95 17.81 -0.37
CA PHE A 54 -5.87 17.52 -1.30
C PHE A 54 -4.63 18.40 -1.05
N ILE A 55 -4.82 19.70 -0.86
CA ILE A 55 -3.73 20.65 -0.55
C ILE A 55 -3.06 20.29 0.78
N MET A 56 -3.86 19.99 1.82
CA MET A 56 -3.34 19.58 3.12
C MET A 56 -2.55 18.27 3.04
N ASN A 57 -3.05 17.30 2.27
CA ASN A 57 -2.34 16.06 2.05
C ASN A 57 -1.03 16.28 1.28
N ALA A 58 -1.04 17.07 0.22
CA ALA A 58 0.17 17.42 -0.53
C ALA A 58 1.21 18.13 0.34
N ALA A 59 0.77 19.10 1.18
CA ALA A 59 1.64 19.77 2.13
C ALA A 59 2.20 18.81 3.19
N SER A 60 1.37 17.93 3.75
CA SER A 60 1.79 16.90 4.72
C SER A 60 2.85 15.98 4.13
N VAL A 61 2.59 15.44 2.92
CA VAL A 61 3.54 14.56 2.22
C VAL A 61 4.85 15.30 1.90
N PHE A 62 4.78 16.55 1.43
CA PHE A 62 5.97 17.34 1.16
C PHE A 62 6.84 17.52 2.40
N LEU A 63 6.25 17.89 3.55
CA LEU A 63 6.97 18.02 4.82
C LEU A 63 7.58 16.69 5.27
N ALA A 64 6.82 15.60 5.18
CA ALA A 64 7.28 14.27 5.56
C ALA A 64 8.43 13.78 4.67
N VAL A 65 8.34 14.01 3.35
CA VAL A 65 9.36 13.61 2.37
C VAL A 65 10.60 14.52 2.44
N TYR A 66 10.47 15.75 2.90
CA TYR A 66 11.61 16.65 3.08
C TYR A 66 12.42 16.36 4.36
N ALA A 67 11.78 15.84 5.39
CA ALA A 67 12.40 15.56 6.70
C ALA A 67 13.66 14.68 6.65
N PRO A 68 13.73 13.57 5.89
CA PRO A 68 14.94 12.75 5.76
C PRO A 68 16.15 13.53 5.21
N ARG A 69 15.94 14.51 4.33
CA ARG A 69 17.02 15.35 3.82
C ARG A 69 17.58 16.26 4.90
N VAL A 70 16.72 16.83 5.75
CA VAL A 70 17.17 17.65 6.89
C VAL A 70 17.90 16.77 7.92
N MET A 71 17.43 15.55 8.13
CA MET A 71 18.10 14.56 8.99
C MET A 71 19.48 14.19 8.45
N GLY A 72 19.59 14.06 7.11
CA GLY A 72 20.89 13.87 6.45
C GLY A 72 21.87 15.00 6.75
N ARG A 73 21.43 16.27 6.68
CA ARG A 73 22.26 17.40 7.07
C ARG A 73 22.70 17.36 8.53
N ALA A 74 21.87 16.87 9.44
CA ALA A 74 22.26 16.66 10.83
C ALA A 74 23.39 15.61 10.96
N MET A 75 23.31 14.54 10.15
CA MET A 75 24.40 13.54 10.06
C MET A 75 25.70 14.17 9.51
N ASP A 76 25.61 15.05 8.53
CA ASP A 76 26.78 15.76 8.00
C ASP A 76 27.43 16.64 9.07
N VAL A 77 26.64 17.36 9.90
CA VAL A 77 27.15 18.17 11.03
C VAL A 77 27.87 17.29 12.06
N ILE A 78 27.32 16.14 12.40
CA ILE A 78 27.96 15.21 13.34
C ILE A 78 29.29 14.70 12.75
N PHE A 79 29.28 14.23 11.51
CA PHE A 79 30.45 13.61 10.90
C PHE A 79 31.56 14.65 10.63
N SER A 80 31.20 15.84 10.12
CA SER A 80 32.15 16.94 9.94
C SER A 80 32.77 17.40 11.27
N GLY A 81 31.96 17.46 12.34
CA GLY A 81 32.45 17.82 13.68
C GLY A 81 33.42 16.77 14.28
N VAL A 82 33.13 15.48 14.08
CA VAL A 82 34.04 14.40 14.50
C VAL A 82 35.37 14.47 13.75
N MET A 83 35.30 14.64 12.43
CA MET A 83 36.51 14.79 11.60
C MET A 83 37.29 16.04 11.96
N SER A 84 36.63 17.18 12.14
CA SER A 84 37.23 18.45 12.55
C SER A 84 37.96 18.38 13.88
N LYS A 85 37.45 17.60 14.85
CA LYS A 85 38.08 17.40 16.16
C LYS A 85 39.40 16.63 16.08
N GLN A 86 39.56 15.78 15.07
CA GLN A 86 40.78 14.99 14.88
C GLN A 86 41.90 15.80 14.19
N MET A 87 41.56 16.97 13.63
CA MET A 87 42.52 17.85 12.96
C MET A 87 43.13 18.86 13.94
N PRO A 88 44.42 19.25 13.76
CA PRO A 88 45.07 20.27 14.60
C PRO A 88 44.32 21.60 14.52
N PRO A 89 44.16 22.31 15.67
CA PRO A 89 43.53 23.61 15.68
C PRO A 89 44.41 24.65 14.96
N GLY A 90 43.78 25.56 14.18
CA GLY A 90 44.46 26.62 13.43
C GLY A 90 44.90 26.22 12.02
N MET A 91 44.65 24.98 11.58
CA MET A 91 44.82 24.51 10.22
C MET A 91 43.63 24.97 9.36
N THR A 92 43.87 25.39 8.11
CA THR A 92 42.76 25.61 7.17
C THR A 92 42.24 24.27 6.59
N LYS A 93 41.02 24.29 6.06
CA LYS A 93 40.43 23.12 5.37
C LYS A 93 41.33 22.62 4.25
N GLU A 94 41.89 23.55 3.46
CA GLU A 94 42.77 23.25 2.33
C GLU A 94 44.05 22.56 2.80
N GLN A 95 44.67 23.04 3.87
CA GLN A 95 45.87 22.44 4.47
C GLN A 95 45.60 21.06 5.02
N ALA A 96 44.41 20.83 5.61
CA ALA A 96 43.99 19.52 6.09
C ALA A 96 43.81 18.54 4.95
N ILE A 97 43.22 18.95 3.82
CA ILE A 97 43.05 18.15 2.62
C ILE A 97 44.42 17.82 1.98
N GLU A 98 45.32 18.80 1.89
CA GLU A 98 46.67 18.58 1.39
C GLU A 98 47.47 17.61 2.28
N GLY A 99 47.38 17.73 3.59
CA GLY A 99 47.97 16.82 4.55
C GLY A 99 47.50 15.38 4.39
N LEU A 100 46.19 15.17 4.20
CA LEU A 100 45.61 13.85 3.94
C LEU A 100 46.16 13.27 2.59
N ARG A 101 46.24 14.06 1.56
CA ARG A 101 46.83 13.61 0.26
C ARG A 101 48.31 13.30 0.38
N ALA A 102 49.08 14.10 1.12
CA ALA A 102 50.50 13.84 1.37
C ALA A 102 50.73 12.55 2.19
N ALA A 103 49.76 12.16 3.01
CA ALA A 103 49.73 10.91 3.75
C ALA A 103 49.28 9.70 2.92
N GLY A 104 48.90 9.90 1.64
CA GLY A 104 48.40 8.84 0.76
C GLY A 104 46.93 8.44 0.99
N GLU A 105 46.20 9.29 1.75
CA GLU A 105 44.79 9.05 2.10
C GLU A 105 43.87 9.85 1.15
N ASP A 106 44.02 9.67 -0.16
CA ASP A 106 43.27 10.40 -1.17
C ASP A 106 41.75 10.32 -1.01
N ARG A 107 41.23 9.17 -0.59
CA ARG A 107 39.78 8.97 -0.38
C ARG A 107 39.25 9.79 0.79
N PHE A 108 40.02 9.89 1.88
CA PHE A 108 39.64 10.74 3.00
C PHE A 108 39.78 12.23 2.66
N ALA A 109 40.75 12.59 1.84
CA ALA A 109 40.90 13.94 1.33
C ALA A 109 39.72 14.37 0.44
N ASP A 110 39.23 13.48 -0.43
CA ASP A 110 38.09 13.74 -1.29
C ASP A 110 36.77 13.83 -0.47
N MET A 111 36.60 12.98 0.54
CA MET A 111 35.48 13.07 1.49
C MET A 111 35.54 14.40 2.28
N ALA A 112 36.71 14.77 2.79
CA ALA A 112 36.95 16.00 3.53
C ALA A 112 36.67 17.23 2.67
N ALA A 113 36.99 17.19 1.37
CA ALA A 113 36.71 18.29 0.43
C ALA A 113 35.20 18.55 0.27
N ALA A 114 34.37 17.49 0.30
CA ALA A 114 32.92 17.57 0.18
C ALA A 114 32.21 18.04 1.46
N MET A 115 32.92 18.10 2.62
CA MET A 115 32.37 18.43 3.92
C MET A 115 32.64 19.87 4.34
N ASP A 116 31.82 20.37 5.25
CA ASP A 116 32.01 21.67 5.93
C ASP A 116 32.89 21.44 7.18
N LEU A 117 34.23 21.47 6.99
CA LEU A 117 35.21 21.20 8.03
C LEU A 117 35.74 22.47 8.63
N ASN A 118 35.75 22.55 9.97
CA ASN A 118 36.42 23.57 10.76
C ASN A 118 37.48 22.91 11.65
N PRO A 119 38.75 22.77 11.17
CA PRO A 119 39.80 22.07 11.91
C PRO A 119 39.97 22.58 13.36
N GLY A 120 40.06 21.65 14.31
CA GLY A 120 40.16 21.94 15.74
C GLY A 120 38.83 22.27 16.42
N SER A 121 37.75 22.46 15.69
CA SER A 121 36.41 22.57 16.26
C SER A 121 35.82 21.16 16.52
N GLY A 122 34.88 21.04 17.47
CA GLY A 122 34.11 19.82 17.66
C GLY A 122 32.80 19.86 16.87
N ILE A 123 31.85 19.03 17.31
CA ILE A 123 30.49 19.04 16.79
C ILE A 123 29.82 20.37 17.15
N ASP A 124 29.23 21.02 16.16
CA ASP A 124 28.39 22.20 16.36
C ASP A 124 27.01 21.75 16.91
N PHE A 125 26.90 21.71 18.23
CA PHE A 125 25.68 21.28 18.91
C PHE A 125 24.53 22.28 18.72
N ASP A 126 24.78 23.54 18.50
CA ASP A 126 23.73 24.55 18.27
C ASP A 126 23.10 24.33 16.89
N ARG A 127 23.90 24.17 15.85
CA ARG A 127 23.42 23.82 14.51
C ARG A 127 22.73 22.44 14.47
N LEU A 128 23.28 21.45 15.19
CA LEU A 128 22.68 20.12 15.31
C LEU A 128 21.30 20.19 16.00
N ARG A 129 21.19 20.91 17.12
CA ARG A 129 19.93 21.15 17.83
C ARG A 129 18.88 21.77 16.88
N ASP A 130 19.25 22.81 16.14
CA ASP A 130 18.34 23.52 15.25
C ASP A 130 17.85 22.61 14.11
N LEU A 131 18.70 21.74 13.57
CA LEU A 131 18.32 20.75 12.57
C LEU A 131 17.38 19.69 13.16
N ILE A 132 17.67 19.18 14.37
CA ILE A 132 16.80 18.20 15.06
C ILE A 132 15.44 18.82 15.37
N VAL A 133 15.40 20.03 15.90
CA VAL A 133 14.15 20.75 16.16
C VAL A 133 13.38 20.97 14.86
N THR A 134 14.06 21.32 13.77
CA THR A 134 13.44 21.47 12.45
C THR A 134 12.80 20.15 12.00
N VAL A 135 13.49 19.02 12.11
CA VAL A 135 12.94 17.70 11.77
C VAL A 135 11.70 17.39 12.63
N LEU A 136 11.78 17.66 13.93
CA LEU A 136 10.64 17.47 14.85
C LEU A 136 9.43 18.30 14.42
N VAL A 137 9.65 19.58 14.13
CA VAL A 137 8.60 20.52 13.66
C VAL A 137 8.01 20.04 12.33
N LEU A 138 8.84 19.60 11.38
CA LEU A 138 8.38 19.08 10.09
C LEU A 138 7.47 17.87 10.28
N TYR A 139 7.87 16.88 11.08
CA TYR A 139 7.04 15.70 11.34
C TYR A 139 5.78 16.04 12.14
N LEU A 140 5.86 16.93 13.12
CA LEU A 140 4.70 17.37 13.88
C LEU A 140 3.69 18.09 12.98
N ALA A 141 4.16 19.03 12.15
CA ALA A 141 3.32 19.75 11.20
C ALA A 141 2.71 18.80 10.16
N ALA A 142 3.49 17.86 9.62
CA ALA A 142 2.99 16.84 8.70
C ALA A 142 1.89 15.98 9.35
N SER A 143 2.10 15.53 10.59
CA SER A 143 1.13 14.71 11.34
C SER A 143 -0.16 15.48 11.65
N LEU A 144 -0.04 16.75 12.04
CA LEU A 144 -1.21 17.61 12.29
C LEU A 144 -2.02 17.86 11.02
N LEU A 145 -1.34 18.12 9.89
CA LEU A 145 -2.00 18.27 8.59
C LEU A 145 -2.69 16.96 8.17
N MET A 146 -2.02 15.83 8.34
CA MET A 146 -2.59 14.50 8.04
C MET A 146 -3.81 14.18 8.91
N TRP A 147 -3.75 14.49 10.21
CA TRP A 147 -4.88 14.33 11.10
C TRP A 147 -6.04 15.24 10.71
N ALA A 148 -5.80 16.51 10.46
CA ALA A 148 -6.82 17.49 10.12
C ALA A 148 -7.50 17.15 8.78
N GLN A 149 -6.72 16.76 7.75
CA GLN A 149 -7.26 16.33 6.47
C GLN A 149 -8.11 15.06 6.60
N GLY A 150 -7.65 14.09 7.42
CA GLY A 150 -8.40 12.88 7.70
C GLY A 150 -9.74 13.16 8.41
N ALA A 151 -9.75 14.08 9.39
CA ALA A 151 -10.95 14.51 10.08
C ALA A 151 -11.96 15.20 9.14
N ILE A 152 -11.48 16.03 8.21
CA ILE A 152 -12.33 16.69 7.20
C ILE A 152 -12.89 15.63 6.25
N LEU A 153 -12.05 14.73 5.71
CA LEU A 153 -12.47 13.69 4.78
C LEU A 153 -13.50 12.75 5.42
N ASN A 154 -13.28 12.36 6.67
CA ASN A 154 -14.24 11.53 7.41
C ASN A 154 -15.61 12.22 7.55
N ARG A 155 -15.63 13.50 7.92
CA ARG A 155 -16.89 14.27 7.99
C ARG A 155 -17.60 14.36 6.63
N LEU A 156 -16.84 14.57 5.55
CA LEU A 156 -17.38 14.63 4.20
C LEU A 156 -17.98 13.28 3.78
N THR A 157 -17.28 12.19 4.04
CA THR A 157 -17.77 10.84 3.74
C THR A 157 -19.02 10.52 4.52
N MET A 158 -19.03 10.77 5.82
CA MET A 158 -20.22 10.54 6.64
C MET A 158 -21.44 11.32 6.15
N ARG A 159 -21.25 12.58 5.75
CA ARG A 159 -22.34 13.41 5.22
C ARG A 159 -22.82 12.92 3.84
N THR A 160 -21.89 12.45 3.01
CA THR A 160 -22.21 11.87 1.70
C THR A 160 -22.99 10.56 1.86
N VAL A 161 -22.59 9.70 2.78
CA VAL A 161 -23.29 8.44 3.10
C VAL A 161 -24.66 8.69 3.68
N PHE A 162 -24.78 9.67 4.59
CA PHE A 162 -26.10 10.08 5.11
C PHE A 162 -27.06 10.48 3.98
N ASN A 163 -26.61 11.35 3.08
CA ASN A 163 -27.42 11.78 1.93
C ASN A 163 -27.71 10.61 0.96
N LEU A 164 -26.78 9.65 0.82
CA LEU A 164 -26.99 8.46 0.00
C LEU A 164 -28.08 7.57 0.60
N ARG A 165 -28.02 7.31 1.90
CA ARG A 165 -29.06 6.53 2.62
C ARG A 165 -30.44 7.19 2.49
N GLU A 166 -30.54 8.48 2.70
CA GLU A 166 -31.78 9.25 2.53
C GLU A 166 -32.36 9.11 1.11
N ARG A 167 -31.49 9.20 0.08
CA ARG A 167 -31.91 9.02 -1.32
C ARG A 167 -32.38 7.60 -1.60
N VAL A 168 -31.70 6.59 -1.07
CA VAL A 168 -32.07 5.18 -1.23
C VAL A 168 -33.42 4.92 -0.56
N GLU A 169 -33.59 5.35 0.69
CA GLU A 169 -34.85 5.23 1.42
C GLU A 169 -36.02 5.93 0.71
N THR A 170 -35.81 7.18 0.29
CA THR A 170 -36.83 7.94 -0.49
C THR A 170 -37.19 7.21 -1.79
N LYS A 171 -36.19 6.58 -2.45
CA LYS A 171 -36.44 5.81 -3.68
C LYS A 171 -37.25 4.55 -3.39
N ILE A 172 -36.89 3.81 -2.34
CA ILE A 172 -37.60 2.59 -1.91
C ILE A 172 -39.06 2.89 -1.63
N ASN A 173 -39.34 3.96 -0.90
CA ASN A 173 -40.71 4.37 -0.54
C ASN A 173 -41.55 4.82 -1.74
N ARG A 174 -40.95 5.08 -2.90
CA ARG A 174 -41.62 5.44 -4.16
C ARG A 174 -41.71 4.29 -5.15
N LEU A 175 -41.17 3.12 -4.83
CA LEU A 175 -41.25 1.97 -5.73
C LEU A 175 -42.64 1.34 -5.69
N PRO A 176 -43.16 0.84 -6.82
CA PRO A 176 -44.43 0.14 -6.88
C PRO A 176 -44.34 -1.22 -6.16
N LEU A 177 -45.47 -1.71 -5.63
CA LEU A 177 -45.53 -3.00 -4.93
C LEU A 177 -45.00 -4.16 -5.78
N SER A 178 -45.24 -4.14 -7.09
CA SER A 178 -44.72 -5.15 -8.05
C SER A 178 -43.19 -5.31 -8.02
N TYR A 179 -42.46 -4.28 -7.60
CA TYR A 179 -41.00 -4.39 -7.44
C TYR A 179 -40.64 -5.30 -6.27
N PHE A 180 -41.41 -5.28 -5.20
CA PHE A 180 -41.18 -6.10 -4.00
C PHE A 180 -41.72 -7.53 -4.15
N ASP A 181 -42.70 -7.72 -5.05
CA ASP A 181 -43.26 -9.05 -5.33
C ASP A 181 -42.29 -9.89 -6.20
N THR A 182 -41.44 -9.25 -6.99
CA THR A 182 -40.51 -9.90 -7.90
C THR A 182 -39.10 -10.08 -7.33
N ARG A 183 -38.82 -9.55 -6.12
CA ARG A 183 -37.49 -9.57 -5.49
C ARG A 183 -37.57 -10.04 -4.05
N GLN A 184 -36.53 -10.70 -3.59
CA GLN A 184 -36.39 -11.09 -2.19
C GLN A 184 -36.24 -9.83 -1.32
N ARG A 185 -37.00 -9.73 -0.25
CA ARG A 185 -36.91 -8.62 0.71
C ARG A 185 -35.50 -8.45 1.30
N GLY A 186 -34.78 -9.57 1.48
CA GLY A 186 -33.40 -9.58 1.94
C GLY A 186 -32.42 -8.87 1.00
N ASP A 187 -32.59 -8.99 -0.33
CA ASP A 187 -31.75 -8.31 -1.32
C ASP A 187 -31.93 -6.78 -1.24
N VAL A 188 -33.17 -6.31 -1.12
CA VAL A 188 -33.45 -4.86 -0.97
C VAL A 188 -32.85 -4.33 0.34
N MET A 189 -32.96 -5.10 1.42
CA MET A 189 -32.43 -4.74 2.73
C MET A 189 -30.87 -4.71 2.70
N SER A 190 -30.24 -5.70 2.08
CA SER A 190 -28.78 -5.78 1.90
C SER A 190 -28.24 -4.59 1.10
N ARG A 191 -28.90 -4.16 0.06
CA ARG A 191 -28.51 -2.97 -0.72
C ARG A 191 -28.62 -1.67 0.08
N THR A 192 -29.57 -1.60 1.00
CA THR A 192 -29.77 -0.40 1.83
C THR A 192 -28.72 -0.28 2.94
N THR A 193 -28.21 -1.41 3.42
CA THR A 193 -27.25 -1.48 4.52
C THR A 193 -25.84 -1.77 4.00
N ASN A 194 -25.58 -3.00 3.56
CA ASN A 194 -24.24 -3.48 3.22
C ASN A 194 -23.60 -2.73 2.04
N ASP A 195 -24.36 -2.47 0.95
CA ASP A 195 -23.79 -1.79 -0.21
C ASP A 195 -23.44 -0.34 0.10
N VAL A 196 -24.26 0.34 0.92
CA VAL A 196 -23.97 1.72 1.35
C VAL A 196 -22.75 1.75 2.28
N ASP A 197 -22.60 0.76 3.16
CA ASP A 197 -21.43 0.63 4.03
C ASP A 197 -20.15 0.32 3.24
N ASN A 198 -20.26 -0.52 2.22
CA ASN A 198 -19.14 -0.77 1.28
C ASN A 198 -18.73 0.52 0.54
N VAL A 199 -19.68 1.33 0.09
CA VAL A 199 -19.40 2.64 -0.52
C VAL A 199 -18.73 3.57 0.48
N GLN A 200 -19.17 3.59 1.74
CA GLN A 200 -18.53 4.36 2.81
C GLN A 200 -17.08 3.96 3.00
N GLN A 201 -16.82 2.66 3.12
CA GLN A 201 -15.48 2.12 3.32
C GLN A 201 -14.57 2.42 2.12
N ALA A 202 -15.09 2.25 0.90
CA ALA A 202 -14.35 2.57 -0.32
C ALA A 202 -13.98 4.06 -0.41
N LEU A 203 -14.90 4.97 -0.07
CA LEU A 203 -14.62 6.41 -0.05
C LEU A 203 -13.61 6.82 1.02
N GLN A 204 -13.69 6.25 2.21
CA GLN A 204 -12.78 6.58 3.31
C GLN A 204 -11.38 6.05 3.06
N GLN A 205 -11.27 4.77 2.73
CA GLN A 205 -9.98 4.07 2.68
C GLN A 205 -9.27 4.27 1.34
N SER A 206 -9.96 4.02 0.23
CA SER A 206 -9.31 4.03 -1.08
C SER A 206 -8.91 5.43 -1.54
N LEU A 207 -9.75 6.45 -1.29
CA LEU A 207 -9.45 7.79 -1.76
C LEU A 207 -8.26 8.41 -1.02
N SER A 208 -8.25 8.31 0.32
CA SER A 208 -7.16 8.87 1.14
C SER A 208 -5.83 8.16 0.89
N SER A 209 -5.85 6.81 0.91
CA SER A 209 -4.64 6.01 0.74
C SER A 209 -4.04 6.15 -0.65
N LEU A 210 -4.87 6.15 -1.70
CA LEU A 210 -4.38 6.29 -3.07
C LEU A 210 -3.69 7.64 -3.31
N PHE A 211 -4.33 8.75 -2.89
CA PHE A 211 -3.73 10.07 -3.04
C PHE A 211 -2.43 10.20 -2.24
N ASN A 212 -2.43 9.72 -0.99
CA ASN A 212 -1.23 9.73 -0.16
C ASN A 212 -0.10 8.89 -0.77
N ALA A 213 -0.39 7.67 -1.22
CA ALA A 213 0.59 6.78 -1.84
C ALA A 213 1.20 7.39 -3.11
N VAL A 214 0.36 7.91 -4.02
CA VAL A 214 0.82 8.54 -5.28
C VAL A 214 1.69 9.77 -5.00
N LEU A 215 1.24 10.68 -4.12
CA LEU A 215 2.01 11.87 -3.77
C LEU A 215 3.32 11.52 -3.08
N THR A 216 3.32 10.51 -2.20
CA THR A 216 4.52 10.05 -1.51
C THR A 216 5.52 9.46 -2.50
N VAL A 217 5.09 8.59 -3.42
CA VAL A 217 5.95 8.02 -4.47
C VAL A 217 6.55 9.12 -5.33
N VAL A 218 5.73 10.05 -5.81
CA VAL A 218 6.20 11.17 -6.64
C VAL A 218 7.18 12.05 -5.85
N GLY A 219 6.85 12.40 -4.61
CA GLY A 219 7.71 13.20 -3.74
C GLY A 219 9.07 12.54 -3.47
N ILE A 220 9.07 11.23 -3.16
CA ILE A 220 10.30 10.47 -2.94
C ILE A 220 11.14 10.42 -4.23
N ILE A 221 10.53 10.13 -5.38
CA ILE A 221 11.24 10.11 -6.67
C ILE A 221 11.90 11.46 -6.94
N VAL A 222 11.17 12.57 -6.78
CA VAL A 222 11.72 13.92 -6.97
C VAL A 222 12.91 14.16 -6.04
N MET A 223 12.81 13.80 -4.76
CA MET A 223 13.92 13.98 -3.81
C MET A 223 15.11 13.08 -4.12
N MET A 224 14.89 11.85 -4.58
CA MET A 224 15.96 10.93 -5.01
C MET A 224 16.73 11.50 -6.21
N PHE A 225 16.02 12.01 -7.22
CA PHE A 225 16.65 12.66 -8.37
C PHE A 225 17.39 13.96 -7.99
N ALA A 226 16.88 14.72 -7.03
CA ALA A 226 17.51 15.94 -6.51
C ALA A 226 18.82 15.67 -5.76
N ILE A 227 19.00 14.46 -5.21
CA ILE A 227 20.24 14.05 -4.53
C ILE A 227 21.21 13.41 -5.54
N SER A 228 20.80 12.37 -6.25
CA SER A 228 21.64 11.67 -7.22
C SER A 228 20.81 10.91 -8.23
N TRP A 229 20.81 11.36 -9.48
CA TRP A 229 20.07 10.69 -10.57
C TRP A 229 20.53 9.24 -10.81
N GLN A 230 21.82 8.93 -10.60
CA GLN A 230 22.37 7.60 -10.79
C GLN A 230 21.86 6.60 -9.74
N LEU A 231 21.83 7.03 -8.46
CA LEU A 231 21.25 6.22 -7.39
C LEU A 231 19.73 6.10 -7.54
N ALA A 232 19.07 7.17 -8.03
CA ALA A 232 17.63 7.14 -8.30
C ALA A 232 17.28 6.09 -9.37
N LEU A 233 18.06 5.98 -10.44
CA LEU A 233 17.86 4.93 -11.44
C LEU A 233 18.02 3.53 -10.85
N VAL A 234 19.02 3.31 -9.99
CA VAL A 234 19.21 2.01 -9.31
C VAL A 234 18.00 1.67 -8.43
N ALA A 235 17.50 2.65 -7.68
CA ALA A 235 16.28 2.46 -6.88
C ALA A 235 15.06 2.14 -7.74
N LEU A 236 14.90 2.83 -8.87
CA LEU A 236 13.77 2.64 -9.80
C LEU A 236 13.76 1.25 -10.46
N VAL A 237 14.90 0.55 -10.54
CA VAL A 237 14.94 -0.85 -11.02
C VAL A 237 14.11 -1.78 -10.14
N SER A 238 13.91 -1.43 -8.87
CA SER A 238 13.01 -2.21 -7.99
C SER A 238 11.55 -2.22 -8.47
N ILE A 239 11.07 -1.18 -9.18
CA ILE A 239 9.68 -1.09 -9.66
C ILE A 239 9.35 -2.21 -10.67
N PRO A 240 10.07 -2.33 -11.81
CA PRO A 240 9.77 -3.40 -12.76
C PRO A 240 10.00 -4.79 -12.16
N LEU A 241 10.97 -4.95 -11.26
CA LEU A 241 11.21 -6.20 -10.57
C LEU A 241 10.03 -6.57 -9.65
N THR A 242 9.54 -5.60 -8.89
CA THR A 242 8.33 -5.73 -8.07
C THR A 242 7.11 -6.07 -8.93
N GLY A 243 6.89 -5.35 -10.03
CA GLY A 243 5.79 -5.61 -10.96
C GLY A 243 5.84 -7.02 -11.57
N LEU A 244 7.03 -7.48 -11.94
CA LEU A 244 7.24 -8.83 -12.47
C LEU A 244 6.89 -9.90 -11.43
N VAL A 245 7.36 -9.75 -10.20
CA VAL A 245 7.05 -10.69 -9.10
C VAL A 245 5.57 -10.68 -8.79
N MET A 246 4.94 -9.50 -8.70
CA MET A 246 3.49 -9.38 -8.48
C MET A 246 2.69 -10.06 -9.60
N GLY A 247 3.08 -9.90 -10.87
CA GLY A 247 2.44 -10.57 -11.99
C GLY A 247 2.58 -12.09 -11.91
N LEU A 248 3.78 -12.59 -11.63
CA LEU A 248 4.05 -14.03 -11.58
C LEU A 248 3.42 -14.74 -10.38
N VAL A 249 3.56 -14.18 -9.19
CA VAL A 249 3.03 -14.77 -7.96
C VAL A 249 1.53 -14.52 -7.84
N GLY A 250 1.07 -13.32 -8.18
CA GLY A 250 -0.34 -12.93 -8.10
C GLY A 250 -1.24 -13.78 -8.98
N THR A 251 -0.85 -14.04 -10.23
CA THR A 251 -1.63 -14.90 -11.15
C THR A 251 -1.70 -16.35 -10.64
N ARG A 252 -0.60 -16.88 -10.09
CA ARG A 252 -0.59 -18.21 -9.50
C ARG A 252 -1.43 -18.28 -8.23
N SER A 253 -1.32 -17.27 -7.38
CA SER A 253 -2.10 -17.15 -6.14
C SER A 253 -3.59 -17.08 -6.45
N GLN A 254 -4.02 -16.27 -7.40
CA GLN A 254 -5.42 -16.16 -7.81
C GLN A 254 -6.00 -17.50 -8.26
N LYS A 255 -5.23 -18.30 -9.03
CA LYS A 255 -5.66 -19.64 -9.44
C LYS A 255 -5.88 -20.57 -8.23
N GLN A 256 -4.99 -20.51 -7.23
CA GLN A 256 -5.13 -21.34 -6.02
C GLN A 256 -6.31 -20.88 -5.16
N PHE A 257 -6.56 -19.58 -5.05
CA PHE A 257 -7.75 -19.06 -4.36
C PHE A 257 -9.06 -19.52 -5.04
N THR A 258 -9.11 -19.50 -6.37
CA THR A 258 -10.28 -20.02 -7.08
C THR A 258 -10.51 -21.51 -6.76
N THR A 259 -9.44 -22.31 -6.71
CA THR A 259 -9.53 -23.74 -6.31
C THR A 259 -10.00 -23.87 -4.85
N GLN A 260 -9.48 -23.04 -3.93
CA GLN A 260 -9.91 -23.02 -2.53
C GLN A 260 -11.41 -22.67 -2.41
N TRP A 261 -11.88 -21.65 -3.12
CA TRP A 261 -13.29 -21.23 -3.07
C TRP A 261 -14.22 -22.36 -3.59
N LYS A 262 -13.81 -23.04 -4.67
CA LYS A 262 -14.55 -24.20 -5.16
C LYS A 262 -14.63 -25.30 -4.09
N ALA A 263 -13.49 -25.69 -3.50
CA ALA A 263 -13.46 -26.68 -2.44
C ALA A 263 -14.27 -26.26 -1.20
N THR A 264 -14.29 -24.97 -0.87
CA THR A 264 -15.16 -24.44 0.21
C THR A 264 -16.64 -24.63 -0.13
N GLY A 265 -17.03 -24.35 -1.38
CA GLY A 265 -18.39 -24.60 -1.85
C GLY A 265 -18.78 -26.07 -1.77
N ASP A 266 -17.87 -26.97 -2.19
CA ASP A 266 -18.10 -28.43 -2.16
C ASP A 266 -18.26 -28.96 -0.72
N VAL A 267 -17.49 -28.44 0.25
CA VAL A 267 -17.64 -28.75 1.69
C VAL A 267 -18.96 -28.21 2.23
N ASN A 268 -19.28 -26.94 1.93
CA ASN A 268 -20.53 -26.34 2.41
C ASN A 268 -21.76 -27.06 1.87
N GLY A 269 -21.78 -27.39 0.57
CA GLY A 269 -22.86 -28.14 -0.04
C GLY A 269 -23.04 -29.53 0.61
N HIS A 270 -21.92 -30.22 0.92
CA HIS A 270 -21.98 -31.49 1.61
C HIS A 270 -22.51 -31.38 3.05
N VAL A 271 -22.12 -30.32 3.77
CA VAL A 271 -22.63 -30.03 5.12
C VAL A 271 -24.14 -29.78 5.07
N GLU A 272 -24.61 -28.97 4.12
CA GLU A 272 -26.04 -28.68 3.94
C GLU A 272 -26.83 -29.95 3.59
N GLU A 273 -26.33 -30.76 2.65
CA GLU A 273 -26.93 -32.03 2.28
C GLU A 273 -26.98 -33.03 3.47
N SER A 274 -25.86 -33.13 4.21
CA SER A 274 -25.77 -34.03 5.38
C SER A 274 -26.68 -33.56 6.52
N PHE A 275 -26.83 -32.26 6.71
CA PHE A 275 -27.71 -31.69 7.74
C PHE A 275 -29.20 -31.90 7.38
N SER A 276 -29.55 -31.65 6.12
CA SER A 276 -30.92 -31.81 5.63
C SER A 276 -31.34 -33.28 5.56
N GLY A 277 -30.40 -34.19 5.26
CA GLY A 277 -30.61 -35.62 5.17
C GLY A 277 -30.29 -36.41 6.44
N HIS A 278 -29.99 -35.74 7.56
CA HIS A 278 -29.48 -36.38 8.79
C HIS A 278 -30.34 -37.53 9.28
N ASP A 279 -31.64 -37.32 9.42
CA ASP A 279 -32.59 -38.32 9.95
C ASP A 279 -32.60 -39.58 9.05
N VAL A 280 -32.57 -39.37 7.75
CA VAL A 280 -32.52 -40.46 6.76
C VAL A 280 -31.21 -41.22 6.88
N ALA A 281 -30.08 -40.52 6.99
CA ALA A 281 -28.77 -41.12 7.14
C ALA A 281 -28.65 -41.97 8.42
N VAL A 282 -29.21 -41.48 9.52
CA VAL A 282 -29.26 -42.22 10.81
C VAL A 282 -30.11 -43.51 10.68
N ILE A 283 -31.31 -43.40 10.10
CA ILE A 283 -32.23 -44.55 9.94
C ILE A 283 -31.59 -45.66 9.07
N PHE A 284 -30.84 -45.27 8.02
CA PHE A 284 -30.18 -46.21 7.12
C PHE A 284 -28.76 -46.58 7.53
N GLY A 285 -28.24 -46.11 8.66
CA GLY A 285 -26.92 -46.40 9.18
C GLY A 285 -25.77 -45.88 8.32
N ARG A 286 -25.96 -44.77 7.58
CA ARG A 286 -24.99 -44.20 6.64
C ARG A 286 -24.18 -43.02 7.19
N THR A 287 -24.18 -42.79 8.49
CA THR A 287 -23.44 -41.70 9.13
C THR A 287 -21.93 -41.76 8.93
N ASP A 288 -21.36 -42.99 8.93
CA ASP A 288 -19.91 -43.19 8.70
C ASP A 288 -19.50 -42.89 7.25
N GLU A 289 -20.39 -43.13 6.28
CA GLU A 289 -20.15 -42.77 4.89
C GLU A 289 -20.16 -41.26 4.67
N LEU A 290 -21.14 -40.56 5.25
CA LEU A 290 -21.19 -39.10 5.20
C LEU A 290 -19.95 -38.48 5.83
N ARG A 291 -19.50 -39.03 6.97
CA ARG A 291 -18.29 -38.57 7.64
C ARG A 291 -17.05 -38.75 6.76
N ARG A 292 -16.89 -39.90 6.12
CA ARG A 292 -15.77 -40.15 5.21
C ARG A 292 -15.78 -39.21 4.02
N GLN A 293 -16.94 -38.95 3.42
CA GLN A 293 -17.07 -37.99 2.31
C GLN A 293 -16.75 -36.56 2.76
N PHE A 294 -17.12 -36.20 3.98
CA PHE A 294 -16.73 -34.91 4.56
C PHE A 294 -15.21 -34.81 4.74
N ASP A 295 -14.58 -35.85 5.31
CA ASP A 295 -13.15 -35.88 5.55
C ASP A 295 -12.35 -35.75 4.23
N GLU A 296 -12.77 -36.44 3.16
CA GLU A 296 -12.16 -36.36 1.83
C GLU A 296 -12.23 -34.90 1.27
N ARG A 297 -13.42 -34.28 1.30
CA ARG A 297 -13.61 -32.90 0.83
C ARG A 297 -12.88 -31.88 1.68
N ASN A 298 -12.85 -32.09 3.00
CA ASN A 298 -12.14 -31.23 3.93
C ASN A 298 -10.62 -31.30 3.74
N GLU A 299 -10.08 -32.47 3.39
CA GLU A 299 -8.67 -32.64 3.07
C GLU A 299 -8.31 -31.93 1.74
N GLU A 300 -9.17 -32.00 0.73
CA GLU A 300 -9.02 -31.21 -0.52
C GLU A 300 -9.04 -29.71 -0.24
N LEU A 301 -9.99 -29.24 0.57
CA LEU A 301 -10.05 -27.83 1.00
C LEU A 301 -8.80 -27.41 1.75
N ALA A 302 -8.34 -28.22 2.72
CA ALA A 302 -7.13 -27.93 3.49
C ALA A 302 -5.90 -27.82 2.58
N GLY A 303 -5.74 -28.74 1.62
CA GLY A 303 -4.65 -28.71 0.64
C GLY A 303 -4.70 -27.51 -0.29
N ALA A 304 -5.89 -27.13 -0.77
CA ALA A 304 -6.10 -25.95 -1.61
C ALA A 304 -5.83 -24.67 -0.83
N ALA A 305 -6.36 -24.57 0.41
CA ALA A 305 -6.17 -23.43 1.30
C ALA A 305 -4.69 -23.23 1.65
N GLN A 306 -3.98 -24.32 1.99
CA GLN A 306 -2.54 -24.25 2.29
C GLN A 306 -1.74 -23.67 1.12
N LYS A 307 -2.00 -24.15 -0.12
CA LYS A 307 -1.31 -23.66 -1.32
C LYS A 307 -1.63 -22.18 -1.60
N ALA A 308 -2.90 -21.80 -1.49
CA ALA A 308 -3.34 -20.43 -1.71
C ALA A 308 -2.70 -19.49 -0.69
N GLN A 309 -2.76 -19.81 0.61
CA GLN A 309 -2.19 -19.01 1.68
C GLN A 309 -0.66 -18.95 1.64
N PHE A 310 0.01 -20.06 1.29
CA PHE A 310 1.46 -20.06 1.13
C PHE A 310 1.90 -19.07 0.06
N LEU A 311 1.26 -19.09 -1.12
CA LEU A 311 1.59 -18.15 -2.20
C LEU A 311 1.27 -16.70 -1.82
N ALA A 312 0.11 -16.46 -1.21
CA ALA A 312 -0.28 -15.12 -0.75
C ALA A 312 0.69 -14.56 0.30
N ASN A 313 1.01 -15.37 1.31
CA ASN A 313 1.90 -14.95 2.39
C ASN A 313 3.36 -14.85 1.96
N SER A 314 3.77 -15.53 0.87
CA SER A 314 5.12 -15.41 0.30
C SER A 314 5.35 -14.07 -0.41
N MET A 315 4.28 -13.35 -0.80
CA MET A 315 4.40 -12.05 -1.45
C MET A 315 5.20 -11.05 -0.62
N HIS A 316 4.83 -10.89 0.66
CA HIS A 316 5.48 -9.89 1.53
C HIS A 316 6.99 -10.16 1.73
N PRO A 317 7.46 -11.37 2.09
CA PRO A 317 8.89 -11.69 2.17
C PRO A 317 9.65 -11.47 0.86
N ILE A 318 9.06 -11.84 -0.28
CA ILE A 318 9.70 -11.66 -1.59
C ILE A 318 9.88 -10.16 -1.90
N MET A 319 8.84 -9.35 -1.64
CA MET A 319 8.92 -7.90 -1.81
C MET A 319 9.96 -7.28 -0.89
N GLN A 320 10.04 -7.77 0.34
CA GLN A 320 11.03 -7.33 1.31
C GLN A 320 12.46 -7.72 0.88
N PHE A 321 12.65 -8.88 0.29
CA PHE A 321 13.93 -9.30 -0.28
C PHE A 321 14.39 -8.38 -1.42
N ILE A 322 13.48 -8.02 -2.34
CA ILE A 322 13.76 -7.04 -3.42
C ILE A 322 14.17 -5.69 -2.82
N SER A 323 13.46 -5.24 -1.78
CA SER A 323 13.79 -4.01 -1.06
C SER A 323 15.19 -4.05 -0.45
N TYR A 324 15.57 -5.15 0.19
CA TYR A 324 16.90 -5.31 0.76
C TYR A 324 17.99 -5.38 -0.31
N LEU A 325 17.71 -6.02 -1.44
CA LEU A 325 18.66 -6.05 -2.56
C LEU A 325 18.90 -4.64 -3.13
N SER A 326 17.85 -3.87 -3.31
CA SER A 326 17.93 -2.45 -3.69
C SER A 326 18.71 -1.63 -2.66
N TYR A 327 18.42 -1.84 -1.37
CA TYR A 327 19.14 -1.18 -0.27
C TYR A 327 20.64 -1.47 -0.31
N VAL A 328 21.05 -2.74 -0.48
CA VAL A 328 22.47 -3.12 -0.57
C VAL A 328 23.14 -2.46 -1.78
N ALA A 329 22.49 -2.48 -2.94
CA ALA A 329 23.02 -1.82 -4.14
C ALA A 329 23.21 -0.31 -3.93
N ILE A 330 22.24 0.35 -3.32
CA ILE A 330 22.31 1.78 -2.99
C ILE A 330 23.38 2.06 -1.93
N ALA A 331 23.52 1.23 -0.91
CA ALA A 331 24.53 1.41 0.13
C ALA A 331 25.95 1.28 -0.43
N VAL A 332 26.17 0.28 -1.29
CA VAL A 332 27.49 0.08 -1.95
C VAL A 332 27.80 1.25 -2.89
N LEU A 333 26.90 1.57 -3.81
CA LEU A 333 27.12 2.64 -4.77
C LEU A 333 27.16 4.03 -4.11
N GLY A 334 26.30 4.26 -3.11
CA GLY A 334 26.31 5.47 -2.30
C GLY A 334 27.60 5.61 -1.51
N GLY A 335 28.08 4.53 -0.87
CA GLY A 335 29.34 4.49 -0.17
C GLY A 335 30.55 4.81 -1.07
N VAL A 336 30.59 4.24 -2.29
CA VAL A 336 31.62 4.58 -3.28
C VAL A 336 31.56 6.06 -3.68
N LYS A 337 30.37 6.63 -3.82
CA LYS A 337 30.21 8.07 -4.14
C LYS A 337 30.60 8.97 -2.97
N VAL A 338 30.33 8.57 -1.74
CA VAL A 338 30.79 9.29 -0.55
C VAL A 338 32.31 9.24 -0.48
N ALA A 339 32.90 8.07 -0.64
CA ALA A 339 34.37 7.89 -0.64
C ALA A 339 35.08 8.65 -1.77
N SER A 340 34.38 8.97 -2.87
CA SER A 340 34.90 9.80 -3.98
C SER A 340 34.53 11.28 -3.86
N GLY A 341 33.99 11.74 -2.73
CA GLY A 341 33.59 13.13 -2.49
C GLY A 341 32.45 13.66 -3.36
N LYS A 342 31.73 12.77 -4.09
CA LYS A 342 30.62 13.15 -4.98
C LYS A 342 29.28 13.22 -4.29
N LEU A 343 29.21 12.76 -3.06
CA LEU A 343 28.02 12.73 -2.23
C LEU A 343 28.42 12.90 -0.76
N THR A 344 27.61 13.60 0.05
CA THR A 344 27.85 13.65 1.48
C THR A 344 27.34 12.39 2.17
N LEU A 345 27.83 12.11 3.38
CA LEU A 345 27.31 10.99 4.18
C LEU A 345 25.84 11.20 4.54
N GLY A 346 25.43 12.44 4.79
CA GLY A 346 24.06 12.81 5.06
C GLY A 346 23.15 12.59 3.86
N ASP A 347 23.58 12.95 2.65
CA ASP A 347 22.83 12.69 1.43
C ASP A 347 22.68 11.17 1.16
N ALA A 348 23.74 10.37 1.40
CA ALA A 348 23.67 8.92 1.30
C ALA A 348 22.69 8.32 2.31
N THR A 349 22.70 8.80 3.55
CA THR A 349 21.77 8.37 4.61
C THR A 349 20.32 8.75 4.26
N ALA A 350 20.08 9.97 3.77
CA ALA A 350 18.76 10.39 3.32
C ALA A 350 18.26 9.54 2.15
N PHE A 351 19.14 9.22 1.20
CA PHE A 351 18.82 8.38 0.06
C PHE A 351 18.43 6.96 0.47
N ILE A 352 19.15 6.36 1.41
CA ILE A 352 18.81 5.07 2.01
C ILE A 352 17.41 5.11 2.64
N GLN A 353 17.10 6.17 3.38
CA GLN A 353 15.79 6.37 3.97
C GLN A 353 14.68 6.43 2.90
N TYR A 354 14.90 7.19 1.82
CA TYR A 354 13.96 7.25 0.70
C TYR A 354 13.75 5.89 0.04
N SER A 355 14.82 5.13 -0.19
CA SER A 355 14.73 3.79 -0.76
C SER A 355 13.87 2.85 0.09
N ARG A 356 13.95 2.95 1.42
CA ARG A 356 13.12 2.16 2.33
C ARG A 356 11.66 2.60 2.34
N GLN A 357 11.42 3.91 2.33
CA GLN A 357 10.07 4.48 2.32
C GLN A 357 9.35 4.30 0.98
N PHE A 358 10.08 4.07 -0.10
CA PHE A 358 9.54 3.98 -1.46
C PHE A 358 8.69 2.72 -1.70
N ASN A 359 9.03 1.60 -1.07
CA ASN A 359 8.41 0.32 -1.33
C ASN A 359 7.02 0.17 -0.69
N GLN A 360 6.77 0.81 0.45
CA GLN A 360 5.48 0.70 1.14
C GLN A 360 4.32 1.28 0.32
N PRO A 361 4.37 2.52 -0.20
CA PRO A 361 3.28 3.07 -1.01
C PRO A 361 3.05 2.29 -2.32
N LEU A 362 4.09 1.71 -2.91
CA LEU A 362 3.95 0.84 -4.08
C LEU A 362 3.13 -0.41 -3.75
N GLY A 363 3.36 -1.00 -2.59
CA GLY A 363 2.57 -2.13 -2.11
C GLY A 363 1.10 -1.76 -1.86
N GLU A 364 0.84 -0.57 -1.32
CA GLU A 364 -0.51 -0.04 -1.12
C GLU A 364 -1.26 0.16 -2.44
N ILE A 365 -0.62 0.80 -3.43
CA ILE A 365 -1.20 1.00 -4.77
C ILE A 365 -1.52 -0.35 -5.41
N ALA A 366 -0.60 -1.30 -5.32
CA ALA A 366 -0.77 -2.63 -5.89
C ALA A 366 -1.91 -3.42 -5.21
N GLY A 367 -2.05 -3.32 -3.89
CA GLY A 367 -3.14 -3.94 -3.13
C GLY A 367 -4.52 -3.39 -3.54
N MET A 368 -4.60 -2.06 -3.79
CA MET A 368 -5.84 -1.43 -4.24
C MET A 368 -6.26 -1.83 -5.66
N MET A 369 -5.32 -2.20 -6.52
CA MET A 369 -5.64 -2.68 -7.88
C MET A 369 -6.20 -4.10 -7.89
N GLN A 370 -6.09 -4.83 -6.78
CA GLN A 370 -6.61 -6.20 -6.63
C GLN A 370 -8.01 -6.24 -6.00
N MET A 371 -8.45 -5.17 -5.35
CA MET A 371 -9.81 -4.99 -4.83
C MET A 371 -10.74 -4.43 -5.92
#